data_a34b46a42c185b63ad049f6f521b460e
#
_entry.id   a34b46a42c185b63ad049f6f521b460e
#
_cell.length_a   1.000
_cell.length_b   1.000
_cell.length_c   1.000
_cell.angle_alpha   90.00
_cell.angle_beta   90.00
_cell.angle_gamma   90.00
#
_symmetry.space_group_name_H-M   'P 1'
#
loop_
_entity.id
_entity.type
_entity.pdbx_description
1 polymer ?
#
loop_
_entity_poly.entity_id
_entity_poly.type
_entity_poly.pdbx_seq_one_letter_code
_entity_poly.pdbx_strand_id
1 'polypeptide(L)'
;MRLRLSVAFVASVLLAGTPCSGGDDSTPARARGKGRVTIVYQDDAIQPENRDAIKKIRDSGVFERMADRLTKAVALPHDLQVVVTDKTPKGFDDPTTEVDGRMIFWPAAFSKATREVLAEFLPEVIASKGPPRAISKENFTADVLNVWANQFILGHELGHAIIRQLNLPLTGLEEDSADGFATFFTVNDKDTGPNAALGGAVLFDAMGSKRPNLTLEDFSSDHPVILQRVYNFLCAVVGSDPQHLQNSLVTDGYIPEARAMLCRKEWTQLNYGWWTLLESHLTDSSKKEMKAARQQARKDLEEENKAMPAKIRQIRGGQ
;
A
#
# COMPACT_ATOMS: atom_id res chain seq x y z
N MET A 1 27.51 -14.05 28.91
CA MET A 1 28.28 -12.84 28.55
C MET A 1 27.32 -11.65 28.71
N ARG A 2 27.48 -10.86 29.80
CA ARG A 2 26.58 -9.76 30.13
C ARG A 2 27.04 -8.49 29.40
N LEU A 3 26.25 -8.04 28.40
CA LEU A 3 26.50 -6.77 27.70
C LEU A 3 26.05 -5.62 28.63
N ARG A 4 27.00 -4.80 29.08
CA ARG A 4 26.70 -3.55 29.80
C ARG A 4 26.50 -2.46 28.76
N LEU A 5 25.24 -1.97 28.57
CA LEU A 5 25.00 -0.74 27.85
C LEU A 5 25.37 0.44 28.73
N SER A 6 26.40 1.19 28.33
CA SER A 6 26.69 2.50 28.90
C SER A 6 25.88 3.55 28.16
N VAL A 7 24.93 4.16 28.83
CA VAL A 7 24.19 5.33 28.33
C VAL A 7 25.07 6.57 28.61
N ALA A 8 25.62 7.17 27.56
CA ALA A 8 26.29 8.45 27.63
C ALA A 8 25.25 9.58 27.57
N PHE A 9 25.11 10.33 28.65
CA PHE A 9 24.35 11.58 28.70
C PHE A 9 25.14 12.66 27.93
N VAL A 10 24.54 13.15 26.83
CA VAL A 10 25.01 14.34 26.11
C VAL A 10 24.40 15.56 26.78
N ALA A 11 25.26 16.37 27.41
CA ALA A 11 24.84 17.64 28.00
C ALA A 11 24.51 18.65 26.90
N SER A 12 23.32 19.22 26.97
CA SER A 12 22.85 20.28 26.07
C SER A 12 23.53 21.59 26.42
N VAL A 13 24.29 22.12 25.47
CA VAL A 13 24.79 23.51 25.52
C VAL A 13 23.70 24.43 25.07
N LEU A 14 23.16 25.24 25.99
CA LEU A 14 22.25 26.36 25.69
C LEU A 14 23.07 27.50 25.05
N LEU A 15 22.94 27.65 23.75
CA LEU A 15 23.37 28.86 23.04
C LEU A 15 22.20 29.87 23.05
N ALA A 16 22.45 31.00 23.71
CA ALA A 16 21.52 32.14 23.71
C ALA A 16 21.38 32.68 22.28
N GLY A 17 20.21 32.50 21.70
CA GLY A 17 19.87 33.05 20.39
C GLY A 17 19.43 34.49 20.48
N THR A 18 20.08 35.34 19.70
CA THR A 18 19.61 36.71 19.37
C THR A 18 18.28 36.65 18.62
N PRO A 19 17.33 37.56 18.85
CA PRO A 19 16.06 37.55 18.11
C PRO A 19 16.33 37.99 16.67
N CYS A 20 16.15 37.10 15.70
CA CYS A 20 16.02 37.46 14.30
C CYS A 20 14.66 38.11 14.08
N SER A 21 14.68 39.35 13.60
CA SER A 21 13.56 40.13 13.11
C SER A 21 12.75 39.36 12.05
N GLY A 22 11.42 39.64 12.06
CA GLY A 22 10.42 39.02 11.23
C GLY A 22 10.83 38.87 9.76
N GLY A 23 10.98 37.65 9.34
CA GLY A 23 10.98 37.24 7.93
C GLY A 23 9.54 37.02 7.51
N ASP A 24 9.16 37.66 6.43
CA ASP A 24 7.91 37.51 5.69
C ASP A 24 7.65 36.03 5.43
N ASP A 25 6.60 35.49 6.04
CA ASP A 25 6.15 34.10 5.89
C ASP A 25 5.35 33.95 4.58
N SER A 26 5.91 34.53 3.49
CA SER A 26 5.46 34.25 2.15
C SER A 26 6.07 32.90 1.70
N THR A 27 5.50 31.80 2.17
CA THR A 27 5.70 30.51 1.52
C THR A 27 5.37 30.70 0.04
N PRO A 28 6.33 30.53 -0.89
CA PRO A 28 6.05 30.74 -2.31
C PRO A 28 4.87 29.81 -2.67
N ALA A 29 3.83 30.40 -3.29
CA ALA A 29 2.71 29.64 -3.81
C ALA A 29 3.29 28.49 -4.64
N ARG A 30 3.21 27.25 -4.12
CA ARG A 30 3.73 26.05 -4.79
C ARG A 30 3.16 26.04 -6.19
N ALA A 31 4.02 26.03 -7.20
CA ALA A 31 3.62 25.89 -8.59
C ALA A 31 2.69 24.69 -8.67
N ARG A 32 1.42 24.90 -9.10
CA ARG A 32 0.45 23.81 -9.23
C ARG A 32 1.01 22.83 -10.24
N GLY A 33 1.41 21.66 -9.78
CA GLY A 33 1.93 20.59 -10.62
C GLY A 33 0.90 20.21 -11.67
N LYS A 34 1.37 19.99 -12.90
CA LYS A 34 0.57 19.51 -14.04
C LYS A 34 1.04 18.14 -14.50
N GLY A 35 1.84 17.45 -13.67
CA GLY A 35 2.36 16.13 -13.96
C GLY A 35 1.24 15.11 -14.14
N ARG A 36 1.45 14.20 -15.07
CA ARG A 36 0.55 13.10 -15.40
C ARG A 36 1.22 11.77 -15.14
N VAL A 37 0.42 10.79 -14.76
CA VAL A 37 0.85 9.39 -14.72
C VAL A 37 0.48 8.74 -16.04
N THR A 38 1.45 8.09 -16.68
CA THR A 38 1.26 7.40 -17.96
C THR A 38 1.79 5.98 -17.90
N ILE A 39 1.08 5.04 -18.53
CA ILE A 39 1.53 3.66 -18.69
C ILE A 39 2.11 3.47 -20.08
N VAL A 40 3.34 3.00 -20.15
CA VAL A 40 4.07 2.79 -21.41
C VAL A 40 4.43 1.31 -21.52
N TYR A 41 3.86 0.61 -22.50
CA TYR A 41 4.23 -0.78 -22.80
C TYR A 41 5.26 -0.80 -23.92
N GLN A 42 6.45 -1.28 -23.61
CA GLN A 42 7.52 -1.49 -24.60
C GLN A 42 7.39 -2.88 -25.22
N ASP A 43 6.37 -3.09 -26.05
CA ASP A 43 6.01 -4.41 -26.58
C ASP A 43 7.18 -5.16 -27.25
N ASP A 44 8.07 -4.45 -27.95
CA ASP A 44 9.27 -5.02 -28.58
C ASP A 44 10.33 -5.46 -27.55
N ALA A 45 10.22 -4.99 -26.32
CA ALA A 45 11.13 -5.33 -25.22
C ALA A 45 10.56 -6.40 -24.29
N ILE A 46 9.27 -6.77 -24.44
CA ILE A 46 8.63 -7.81 -23.65
C ILE A 46 8.93 -9.18 -24.27
N GLN A 47 9.54 -10.07 -23.48
CA GLN A 47 9.85 -11.42 -23.91
C GLN A 47 8.56 -12.22 -24.22
N PRO A 48 8.57 -13.09 -25.22
CA PRO A 48 7.38 -13.84 -25.65
C PRO A 48 6.66 -14.57 -24.51
N GLU A 49 7.42 -15.18 -23.60
CA GLU A 49 6.92 -15.95 -22.46
C GLU A 49 6.20 -15.09 -21.38
N ASN A 50 6.40 -13.77 -21.37
CA ASN A 50 5.80 -12.85 -20.40
C ASN A 50 4.55 -12.14 -20.96
N ARG A 51 4.32 -12.23 -22.29
CA ARG A 51 3.27 -11.47 -22.99
C ARG A 51 1.85 -11.81 -22.52
N ASP A 52 1.58 -13.09 -22.20
CA ASP A 52 0.23 -13.49 -21.77
C ASP A 52 -0.15 -12.85 -20.43
N ALA A 53 0.76 -12.85 -19.45
CA ALA A 53 0.52 -12.22 -18.16
C ALA A 53 0.30 -10.71 -18.30
N ILE A 54 1.14 -10.03 -19.08
CA ILE A 54 0.98 -8.59 -19.33
C ILE A 54 -0.27 -8.28 -20.13
N LYS A 55 -0.62 -9.12 -21.11
CA LYS A 55 -1.85 -8.95 -21.87
C LYS A 55 -3.09 -8.96 -20.96
N LYS A 56 -3.17 -9.87 -19.99
CA LYS A 56 -4.28 -9.93 -19.03
C LYS A 56 -4.38 -8.68 -18.17
N ILE A 57 -3.25 -8.12 -17.71
CA ILE A 57 -3.22 -6.87 -16.97
C ILE A 57 -3.67 -5.70 -17.86
N ARG A 58 -3.13 -5.58 -19.07
CA ARG A 58 -3.52 -4.56 -20.04
C ARG A 58 -5.00 -4.63 -20.40
N ASP A 59 -5.51 -5.83 -20.72
CA ASP A 59 -6.91 -6.04 -21.08
C ASP A 59 -7.87 -5.68 -19.91
N SER A 60 -7.42 -5.85 -18.67
CA SER A 60 -8.19 -5.44 -17.50
C SER A 60 -8.26 -3.93 -17.32
N GLY A 61 -7.32 -3.17 -17.89
CA GLY A 61 -7.21 -1.72 -17.78
C GLY A 61 -6.92 -1.18 -16.38
N VAL A 62 -6.51 -2.03 -15.42
CA VAL A 62 -6.30 -1.61 -14.03
C VAL A 62 -5.18 -0.59 -13.88
N PHE A 63 -4.09 -0.72 -14.64
CA PHE A 63 -2.96 0.20 -14.57
C PHE A 63 -3.35 1.59 -15.07
N GLU A 64 -4.04 1.64 -16.20
CA GLU A 64 -4.51 2.89 -16.81
C GLU A 64 -5.52 3.61 -15.91
N ARG A 65 -6.47 2.86 -15.30
CA ARG A 65 -7.42 3.45 -14.34
C ARG A 65 -6.72 4.02 -13.11
N MET A 66 -5.71 3.32 -12.57
CA MET A 66 -4.93 3.84 -11.44
C MET A 66 -4.15 5.10 -11.81
N ALA A 67 -3.51 5.11 -12.98
CA ALA A 67 -2.77 6.26 -13.50
C ALA A 67 -3.69 7.48 -13.69
N ASP A 68 -4.85 7.29 -14.31
CA ASP A 68 -5.85 8.33 -14.52
C ASP A 68 -6.42 8.86 -13.20
N ARG A 69 -6.74 7.98 -12.26
CA ARG A 69 -7.24 8.35 -10.94
C ARG A 69 -6.22 9.17 -10.15
N LEU A 70 -4.94 8.74 -10.13
CA LEU A 70 -3.90 9.50 -9.45
C LEU A 70 -3.67 10.86 -10.11
N THR A 71 -3.61 10.92 -11.45
CA THR A 71 -3.49 12.16 -12.21
C THR A 71 -4.63 13.15 -11.91
N LYS A 72 -5.86 12.64 -11.79
CA LYS A 72 -7.03 13.48 -11.46
C LYS A 72 -7.03 13.94 -10.01
N ALA A 73 -6.53 13.11 -9.09
CA ALA A 73 -6.60 13.37 -7.65
C ALA A 73 -5.47 14.27 -7.15
N VAL A 74 -4.22 14.04 -7.60
CA VAL A 74 -3.01 14.63 -7.03
C VAL A 74 -2.31 15.52 -8.05
N ALA A 75 -1.96 16.73 -7.65
CA ALA A 75 -1.21 17.69 -8.45
C ALA A 75 0.30 17.37 -8.38
N LEU A 76 0.74 16.40 -9.18
CA LEU A 76 2.15 16.00 -9.26
C LEU A 76 3.00 17.14 -9.84
N PRO A 77 4.18 17.44 -9.27
CA PRO A 77 5.09 18.45 -9.81
C PRO A 77 5.69 18.06 -11.16
N HIS A 78 5.85 16.76 -11.41
CA HIS A 78 6.45 16.21 -12.63
C HIS A 78 5.63 15.04 -13.17
N ASP A 79 5.77 14.76 -14.45
CA ASP A 79 5.23 13.53 -15.06
C ASP A 79 5.85 12.30 -14.40
N LEU A 80 5.04 11.24 -14.30
CA LEU A 80 5.44 9.92 -13.86
C LEU A 80 5.14 8.91 -14.96
N GLN A 81 6.13 8.14 -15.36
CA GLN A 81 5.95 7.06 -16.33
C GLN A 81 6.07 5.70 -15.63
N VAL A 82 5.12 4.81 -15.88
CA VAL A 82 5.22 3.39 -15.57
C VAL A 82 5.61 2.68 -16.86
N VAL A 83 6.83 2.18 -16.92
CA VAL A 83 7.39 1.55 -18.12
C VAL A 83 7.38 0.04 -17.97
N VAL A 84 6.44 -0.62 -18.66
CA VAL A 84 6.32 -2.08 -18.67
C VAL A 84 7.27 -2.64 -19.75
N THR A 85 8.29 -3.40 -19.32
CA THR A 85 9.39 -3.85 -20.15
C THR A 85 10.13 -5.03 -19.53
N ASP A 86 10.84 -5.84 -20.31
CA ASP A 86 11.85 -6.77 -19.81
C ASP A 86 13.29 -6.25 -19.99
N LYS A 87 13.44 -4.99 -20.47
CA LYS A 87 14.72 -4.29 -20.54
C LYS A 87 14.85 -3.28 -19.39
N THR A 88 14.81 -3.79 -18.18
CA THR A 88 15.01 -2.96 -16.98
C THR A 88 16.49 -2.66 -16.75
N PRO A 89 16.84 -1.58 -16.04
CA PRO A 89 18.20 -1.39 -15.55
C PRO A 89 18.68 -2.60 -14.72
N LYS A 90 19.99 -2.84 -14.71
CA LYS A 90 20.56 -3.96 -13.95
C LYS A 90 20.20 -3.85 -12.46
N GLY A 91 19.66 -4.93 -11.91
CA GLY A 91 19.24 -5.01 -10.52
C GLY A 91 17.77 -4.59 -10.27
N PHE A 92 17.02 -4.29 -11.35
CA PHE A 92 15.58 -3.99 -11.27
C PHE A 92 14.79 -5.23 -11.77
N ASP A 93 14.85 -6.30 -11.01
CA ASP A 93 14.15 -7.56 -11.33
C ASP A 93 12.69 -7.54 -10.84
N ASP A 94 12.39 -6.68 -9.86
CA ASP A 94 11.06 -6.39 -9.35
C ASP A 94 10.60 -4.99 -9.77
N PRO A 95 9.30 -4.66 -9.72
CA PRO A 95 8.82 -3.29 -9.90
C PRO A 95 9.59 -2.33 -9.00
N THR A 96 10.06 -1.24 -9.55
CA THR A 96 10.96 -0.32 -8.83
C THR A 96 10.74 1.13 -9.27
N THR A 97 10.55 2.00 -8.29
CA THR A 97 10.43 3.44 -8.49
C THR A 97 11.80 4.12 -8.39
N GLU A 98 12.17 4.92 -9.39
CA GLU A 98 13.40 5.72 -9.35
C GLU A 98 13.41 6.72 -8.20
N VAL A 99 14.62 7.11 -7.77
CA VAL A 99 14.87 7.95 -6.59
C VAL A 99 14.13 9.30 -6.65
N ASP A 100 13.96 9.86 -7.84
CA ASP A 100 13.23 11.14 -8.04
C ASP A 100 11.71 10.97 -8.18
N GLY A 101 11.21 9.73 -8.16
CA GLY A 101 9.79 9.40 -8.24
C GLY A 101 9.14 9.66 -9.61
N ARG A 102 9.93 9.79 -10.70
CA ARG A 102 9.39 10.13 -12.04
C ARG A 102 9.22 8.94 -12.96
N MET A 103 9.83 7.82 -12.61
CA MET A 103 9.74 6.61 -13.40
C MET A 103 9.56 5.40 -12.48
N ILE A 104 8.70 4.48 -12.91
CA ILE A 104 8.54 3.15 -12.35
C ILE A 104 8.91 2.17 -13.45
N PHE A 105 9.93 1.36 -13.25
CA PHE A 105 10.22 0.23 -14.10
C PHE A 105 9.37 -0.95 -13.65
N TRP A 106 8.63 -1.53 -14.59
CA TRP A 106 7.79 -2.69 -14.37
C TRP A 106 8.29 -3.86 -15.21
N PRO A 107 9.06 -4.81 -14.65
CA PRO A 107 9.48 -5.99 -15.37
C PRO A 107 8.28 -6.84 -15.76
N ALA A 108 8.11 -7.15 -17.04
CA ALA A 108 7.01 -8.00 -17.49
C ALA A 108 7.14 -9.43 -16.90
N ALA A 109 8.36 -9.90 -16.70
CA ALA A 109 8.68 -11.14 -16.03
C ALA A 109 8.10 -11.24 -14.62
N PHE A 110 8.06 -10.12 -13.87
CA PHE A 110 7.45 -10.06 -12.53
C PHE A 110 5.98 -10.48 -12.56
N SER A 111 5.20 -9.92 -13.49
CA SER A 111 3.77 -10.25 -13.58
C SER A 111 3.51 -11.72 -13.94
N LYS A 112 4.42 -12.36 -14.67
CA LYS A 112 4.37 -13.80 -14.94
C LYS A 112 4.74 -14.59 -13.68
N ALA A 113 5.83 -14.22 -13.00
CA ALA A 113 6.30 -14.91 -11.81
C ALA A 113 5.24 -14.87 -10.68
N THR A 114 4.60 -13.73 -10.45
CA THR A 114 3.51 -13.60 -9.46
C THR A 114 2.31 -14.50 -9.81
N ARG A 115 1.95 -14.59 -11.10
CA ARG A 115 0.89 -15.50 -11.56
C ARG A 115 1.25 -16.97 -11.29
N GLU A 116 2.50 -17.36 -11.53
CA GLU A 116 2.97 -18.72 -11.29
C GLU A 116 2.98 -19.08 -9.80
N VAL A 117 3.44 -18.14 -8.95
CA VAL A 117 3.37 -18.29 -7.49
C VAL A 117 1.94 -18.51 -7.01
N LEU A 118 0.99 -17.73 -7.51
CA LEU A 118 -0.43 -17.86 -7.17
C LEU A 118 -1.01 -19.20 -7.68
N ALA A 119 -0.67 -19.61 -8.91
CA ALA A 119 -1.15 -20.88 -9.49
C ALA A 119 -0.68 -22.10 -8.70
N GLU A 120 0.54 -22.05 -8.16
CA GLU A 120 1.09 -23.11 -7.30
C GLU A 120 0.44 -23.12 -5.91
N PHE A 121 0.16 -21.95 -5.33
CA PHE A 121 -0.35 -21.79 -3.96
C PHE A 121 -1.84 -22.09 -3.81
N LEU A 122 -2.67 -21.66 -4.77
CA LEU A 122 -4.13 -21.71 -4.63
C LEU A 122 -4.73 -23.09 -4.41
N PRO A 123 -4.25 -24.19 -5.04
CA PRO A 123 -4.78 -25.53 -4.79
C PRO A 123 -4.74 -25.94 -3.32
N GLU A 124 -3.66 -25.60 -2.60
CA GLU A 124 -3.51 -25.89 -1.18
C GLU A 124 -4.49 -25.06 -0.32
N VAL A 125 -4.64 -23.77 -0.62
CA VAL A 125 -5.60 -22.90 0.07
C VAL A 125 -7.02 -23.38 -0.13
N ILE A 126 -7.39 -23.75 -1.37
CA ILE A 126 -8.72 -24.28 -1.70
C ILE A 126 -9.00 -25.59 -0.95
N ALA A 127 -8.00 -26.46 -0.85
CA ALA A 127 -8.14 -27.73 -0.16
C ALA A 127 -8.23 -27.57 1.38
N SER A 128 -7.53 -26.60 1.95
CA SER A 128 -7.45 -26.44 3.42
C SER A 128 -8.56 -25.57 4.01
N LYS A 129 -8.84 -24.41 3.39
CA LYS A 129 -9.78 -23.40 3.92
C LYS A 129 -10.90 -23.05 2.95
N GLY A 130 -10.73 -23.34 1.65
CA GLY A 130 -11.57 -22.83 0.58
C GLY A 130 -11.26 -21.34 0.28
N PRO A 131 -11.88 -20.76 -0.78
CA PRO A 131 -11.78 -19.33 -1.04
C PRO A 131 -12.48 -18.55 0.08
N PRO A 132 -11.94 -17.38 0.50
CA PRO A 132 -12.66 -16.51 1.44
C PRO A 132 -14.00 -16.11 0.83
N ARG A 133 -15.07 -16.13 1.64
CA ARG A 133 -16.43 -15.72 1.18
C ARG A 133 -16.49 -14.29 0.67
N ALA A 134 -15.50 -13.46 0.99
CA ALA A 134 -15.33 -12.12 0.43
C ALA A 134 -14.99 -12.12 -1.07
N ILE A 135 -14.53 -13.26 -1.62
CA ILE A 135 -14.16 -13.40 -3.03
C ILE A 135 -15.03 -14.51 -3.64
N SER A 136 -15.73 -14.21 -4.73
CA SER A 136 -16.50 -15.25 -5.43
C SER A 136 -15.57 -16.37 -5.94
N LYS A 137 -16.11 -17.60 -6.05
CA LYS A 137 -15.30 -18.75 -6.51
C LYS A 137 -14.73 -18.54 -7.91
N GLU A 138 -15.48 -17.85 -8.77
CA GLU A 138 -15.09 -17.55 -10.15
C GLU A 138 -13.92 -16.57 -10.20
N ASN A 139 -13.79 -15.70 -9.20
CA ASN A 139 -12.73 -14.71 -9.08
C ASN A 139 -11.51 -15.24 -8.29
N PHE A 140 -11.66 -16.37 -7.57
CA PHE A 140 -10.54 -16.97 -6.81
C PHE A 140 -9.68 -17.85 -7.72
N THR A 141 -9.08 -17.26 -8.73
CA THR A 141 -8.21 -17.89 -9.72
C THR A 141 -6.87 -17.17 -9.81
N ALA A 142 -5.83 -17.89 -10.24
CA ALA A 142 -4.51 -17.29 -10.38
C ALA A 142 -4.50 -16.08 -11.32
N ASP A 143 -5.27 -16.10 -12.39
CA ASP A 143 -5.35 -14.98 -13.34
C ASP A 143 -5.98 -13.73 -12.73
N VAL A 144 -7.12 -13.86 -12.07
CA VAL A 144 -7.82 -12.72 -11.45
C VAL A 144 -7.01 -12.17 -10.28
N LEU A 145 -6.53 -13.05 -9.40
CA LEU A 145 -5.72 -12.64 -8.25
C LEU A 145 -4.38 -12.02 -8.68
N ASN A 146 -3.80 -12.48 -9.79
CA ASN A 146 -2.61 -11.85 -10.36
C ASN A 146 -2.88 -10.41 -10.82
N VAL A 147 -4.01 -10.14 -11.48
CA VAL A 147 -4.39 -8.77 -11.86
C VAL A 147 -4.56 -7.91 -10.62
N TRP A 148 -5.24 -8.38 -9.58
CA TRP A 148 -5.44 -7.64 -8.34
C TRP A 148 -4.13 -7.41 -7.57
N ALA A 149 -3.27 -8.43 -7.50
CA ALA A 149 -1.96 -8.32 -6.86
C ALA A 149 -1.07 -7.30 -7.59
N ASN A 150 -1.00 -7.36 -8.93
CA ASN A 150 -0.23 -6.38 -9.70
C ASN A 150 -0.82 -4.96 -9.56
N GLN A 151 -2.16 -4.83 -9.44
CA GLN A 151 -2.79 -3.54 -9.12
C GLN A 151 -2.32 -3.02 -7.75
N PHE A 152 -2.25 -3.88 -6.73
CA PHE A 152 -1.78 -3.51 -5.40
C PHE A 152 -0.30 -3.09 -5.41
N ILE A 153 0.57 -3.88 -6.07
CA ILE A 153 1.99 -3.56 -6.21
C ILE A 153 2.20 -2.26 -6.97
N LEU A 154 1.41 -2.00 -8.04
CA LEU A 154 1.46 -0.69 -8.69
C LEU A 154 1.07 0.43 -7.71
N GLY A 155 0.09 0.21 -6.85
CA GLY A 155 -0.26 1.14 -5.78
C GLY A 155 0.92 1.42 -4.83
N HIS A 156 1.72 0.41 -4.50
CA HIS A 156 2.92 0.53 -3.68
C HIS A 156 3.99 1.39 -4.40
N GLU A 157 4.29 1.11 -5.66
CA GLU A 157 5.24 1.90 -6.44
C GLU A 157 4.77 3.35 -6.64
N LEU A 158 3.47 3.56 -6.88
CA LEU A 158 2.90 4.91 -6.90
C LEU A 158 3.04 5.61 -5.54
N GLY A 159 3.00 4.85 -4.45
CA GLY A 159 3.28 5.34 -3.09
C GLY A 159 4.69 5.94 -2.99
N HIS A 160 5.72 5.22 -3.41
CA HIS A 160 7.09 5.73 -3.48
C HIS A 160 7.18 7.00 -4.34
N ALA A 161 6.55 6.97 -5.53
CA ALA A 161 6.60 8.09 -6.46
C ALA A 161 6.01 9.37 -5.85
N ILE A 162 4.85 9.30 -5.19
CA ILE A 162 4.23 10.48 -4.57
C ILE A 162 4.97 10.95 -3.30
N ILE A 163 5.48 10.03 -2.49
CA ILE A 163 6.29 10.35 -1.31
C ILE A 163 7.49 11.18 -1.75
N ARG A 164 8.22 10.71 -2.77
CA ARG A 164 9.44 11.35 -3.28
C ARG A 164 9.15 12.65 -4.02
N GLN A 165 8.21 12.66 -4.97
CA GLN A 165 7.87 13.87 -5.73
C GLN A 165 7.27 15.00 -4.89
N LEU A 166 6.47 14.66 -3.87
CA LEU A 166 5.81 15.64 -3.01
C LEU A 166 6.61 15.95 -1.74
N ASN A 167 7.74 15.25 -1.53
CA ASN A 167 8.56 15.35 -0.33
C ASN A 167 7.70 15.21 0.95
N LEU A 168 6.90 14.13 1.00
CA LEU A 168 5.98 13.90 2.12
C LEU A 168 6.75 13.53 3.39
N PRO A 169 6.36 14.09 4.55
CA PRO A 169 6.98 13.71 5.82
C PRO A 169 6.59 12.29 6.22
N LEU A 170 7.57 11.47 6.55
CA LEU A 170 7.38 10.11 7.04
C LEU A 170 7.84 10.00 8.49
N THR A 171 7.16 9.15 9.27
CA THR A 171 7.51 8.85 10.67
C THR A 171 7.99 7.42 10.87
N GLY A 172 8.19 6.68 9.77
CA GLY A 172 8.64 5.30 9.75
C GLY A 172 9.38 4.99 8.45
N LEU A 173 9.53 3.72 8.15
CA LEU A 173 10.13 3.27 6.90
C LEU A 173 9.28 3.71 5.70
N GLU A 174 9.94 4.06 4.60
CA GLU A 174 9.24 4.43 3.35
C GLU A 174 8.43 3.26 2.81
N GLU A 175 8.92 2.03 2.95
CA GLU A 175 8.26 0.80 2.55
C GLU A 175 6.90 0.59 3.25
N ASP A 176 6.85 0.80 4.58
CA ASP A 176 5.59 0.77 5.34
C ASP A 176 4.61 1.84 4.84
N SER A 177 5.14 3.00 4.50
CA SER A 177 4.33 4.11 3.98
C SER A 177 3.82 3.83 2.57
N ALA A 178 4.64 3.22 1.69
CA ALA A 178 4.23 2.81 0.35
C ALA A 178 3.14 1.72 0.40
N ASP A 179 3.27 0.71 1.27
CA ASP A 179 2.22 -0.27 1.56
C ASP A 179 0.94 0.39 2.07
N GLY A 180 1.09 1.36 2.97
CA GLY A 180 -0.01 2.14 3.49
C GLY A 180 -0.72 2.94 2.40
N PHE A 181 0.03 3.54 1.47
CA PHE A 181 -0.55 4.23 0.32
C PHE A 181 -1.25 3.28 -0.63
N ALA A 182 -0.63 2.15 -0.99
CA ALA A 182 -1.26 1.12 -1.83
C ALA A 182 -2.61 0.70 -1.26
N THR A 183 -2.63 0.40 0.04
CA THR A 183 -3.83 0.01 0.76
C THR A 183 -4.88 1.12 0.76
N PHE A 184 -4.50 2.35 1.14
CA PHE A 184 -5.38 3.53 1.11
C PHE A 184 -5.95 3.78 -0.28
N PHE A 185 -5.08 3.77 -1.29
CA PHE A 185 -5.46 4.09 -2.67
C PHE A 185 -6.37 3.03 -3.26
N THR A 186 -6.10 1.74 -3.06
CA THR A 186 -6.90 0.66 -3.63
C THR A 186 -8.21 0.44 -2.87
N VAL A 187 -8.22 0.44 -1.53
CA VAL A 187 -9.46 0.22 -0.75
C VAL A 187 -10.48 1.33 -0.94
N ASN A 188 -10.04 2.57 -1.18
CA ASN A 188 -10.92 3.69 -1.52
C ASN A 188 -11.30 3.75 -3.01
N ASP A 189 -10.94 2.75 -3.81
CA ASP A 189 -11.34 2.67 -5.21
C ASP A 189 -12.81 2.22 -5.32
N LYS A 190 -13.64 3.04 -5.99
CA LYS A 190 -15.08 2.76 -6.14
C LYS A 190 -15.37 1.62 -7.11
N ASP A 191 -14.45 1.34 -8.04
CA ASP A 191 -14.65 0.35 -9.11
C ASP A 191 -14.17 -1.03 -8.68
N THR A 192 -13.02 -1.10 -8.01
CA THR A 192 -12.40 -2.36 -7.60
C THR A 192 -12.52 -2.64 -6.10
N GLY A 193 -12.77 -1.60 -5.29
CA GLY A 193 -12.87 -1.71 -3.84
C GLY A 193 -11.64 -2.40 -3.22
N PRO A 194 -11.81 -3.27 -2.21
CA PRO A 194 -10.70 -3.91 -1.51
C PRO A 194 -10.02 -5.05 -2.29
N ASN A 195 -10.48 -5.38 -3.51
CA ASN A 195 -10.00 -6.55 -4.25
C ASN A 195 -8.49 -6.53 -4.49
N ALA A 196 -7.93 -5.37 -4.83
CA ALA A 196 -6.49 -5.25 -5.03
C ALA A 196 -5.70 -5.55 -3.75
N ALA A 197 -6.14 -5.03 -2.60
CA ALA A 197 -5.52 -5.31 -1.31
C ALA A 197 -5.66 -6.79 -0.91
N LEU A 198 -6.80 -7.43 -1.24
CA LEU A 198 -6.97 -8.88 -1.08
C LEU A 198 -6.03 -9.66 -2.00
N GLY A 199 -5.90 -9.27 -3.26
CA GLY A 199 -4.94 -9.87 -4.19
C GLY A 199 -3.49 -9.75 -3.72
N GLY A 200 -3.11 -8.58 -3.21
CA GLY A 200 -1.82 -8.35 -2.57
C GLY A 200 -1.62 -9.27 -1.36
N ALA A 201 -2.61 -9.37 -0.46
CA ALA A 201 -2.53 -10.24 0.71
C ALA A 201 -2.35 -11.72 0.31
N VAL A 202 -3.09 -12.22 -0.68
CA VAL A 202 -2.96 -13.61 -1.17
C VAL A 202 -1.58 -13.84 -1.81
N LEU A 203 -1.08 -12.89 -2.60
CA LEU A 203 0.27 -13.00 -3.19
C LEU A 203 1.35 -13.06 -2.11
N PHE A 204 1.31 -12.15 -1.13
CA PHE A 204 2.30 -12.13 -0.05
C PHE A 204 2.20 -13.36 0.85
N ASP A 205 1.00 -13.91 1.08
CA ASP A 205 0.82 -15.19 1.79
C ASP A 205 1.46 -16.34 1.00
N ALA A 206 1.24 -16.39 -0.31
CA ALA A 206 1.88 -17.34 -1.20
C ALA A 206 3.41 -17.23 -1.22
N MET A 207 3.96 -16.03 -1.20
CA MET A 207 5.41 -15.80 -1.10
C MET A 207 5.96 -16.20 0.27
N GLY A 208 5.22 -15.88 1.35
CA GLY A 208 5.57 -16.22 2.72
C GLY A 208 5.56 -17.71 2.99
N SER A 209 4.61 -18.47 2.40
CA SER A 209 4.53 -19.92 2.54
C SER A 209 5.76 -20.65 2.00
N LYS A 210 6.47 -20.07 1.03
CA LYS A 210 7.73 -20.58 0.50
C LYS A 210 8.94 -20.33 1.41
N ARG A 211 8.79 -19.49 2.46
CA ARG A 211 9.83 -19.12 3.43
C ARG A 211 9.36 -19.41 4.86
N PRO A 212 9.24 -20.71 5.26
CA PRO A 212 8.64 -21.07 6.56
C PRO A 212 9.49 -20.66 7.77
N ASN A 213 10.77 -20.38 7.57
CA ASN A 213 11.69 -19.97 8.63
C ASN A 213 12.13 -18.53 8.43
N LEU A 214 11.94 -17.70 9.46
CA LEU A 214 12.45 -16.35 9.48
C LEU A 214 13.96 -16.36 9.77
N THR A 215 14.69 -15.51 9.06
CA THR A 215 16.13 -15.33 9.17
C THR A 215 16.45 -13.92 9.67
N LEU A 216 17.72 -13.64 10.01
CA LEU A 216 18.14 -12.29 10.35
C LEU A 216 17.94 -11.30 9.19
N GLU A 217 18.01 -11.77 7.96
CA GLU A 217 17.78 -10.97 6.76
C GLU A 217 16.33 -10.45 6.71
N ASP A 218 15.34 -11.27 7.09
CA ASP A 218 13.94 -10.84 7.15
C ASP A 218 13.70 -9.72 8.16
N PHE A 219 14.54 -9.59 9.18
CA PHE A 219 14.45 -8.52 10.19
C PHE A 219 15.37 -7.32 9.90
N SER A 220 16.36 -7.47 9.03
CA SER A 220 17.31 -6.39 8.67
C SER A 220 16.98 -5.73 7.32
N SER A 221 16.00 -6.26 6.60
CA SER A 221 15.48 -5.68 5.37
C SER A 221 14.79 -4.34 5.64
N ASP A 222 14.76 -3.48 4.65
CA ASP A 222 13.94 -2.25 4.62
C ASP A 222 12.44 -2.54 4.52
N HIS A 223 12.08 -3.75 4.04
CA HIS A 223 10.69 -4.22 3.99
C HIS A 223 10.27 -4.89 5.31
N PRO A 224 9.02 -4.72 5.74
CA PRO A 224 8.46 -5.48 6.86
C PRO A 224 8.42 -6.99 6.54
N VAL A 225 8.42 -7.81 7.58
CA VAL A 225 8.24 -9.26 7.44
C VAL A 225 6.98 -9.58 6.63
N ILE A 226 7.11 -10.45 5.61
CA ILE A 226 6.05 -10.73 4.63
C ILE A 226 4.70 -11.03 5.29
N LEU A 227 4.64 -11.91 6.29
CA LEU A 227 3.39 -12.25 6.97
C LEU A 227 2.79 -11.07 7.75
N GLN A 228 3.61 -10.15 8.24
CA GLN A 228 3.12 -8.92 8.86
C GLN A 228 2.41 -8.04 7.84
N ARG A 229 2.95 -7.93 6.63
CA ARG A 229 2.31 -7.21 5.50
C ARG A 229 0.93 -7.82 5.17
N VAL A 230 0.85 -9.17 5.08
CA VAL A 230 -0.42 -9.89 4.84
C VAL A 230 -1.50 -9.45 5.85
N TYR A 231 -1.18 -9.52 7.16
CA TYR A 231 -2.14 -9.15 8.19
C TYR A 231 -2.49 -7.66 8.17
N ASN A 232 -1.57 -6.78 7.79
CA ASN A 232 -1.84 -5.36 7.66
C ASN A 232 -2.84 -5.09 6.52
N PHE A 233 -2.67 -5.75 5.35
CA PHE A 233 -3.59 -5.61 4.23
C PHE A 233 -4.97 -6.18 4.54
N LEU A 234 -5.05 -7.39 5.08
CA LEU A 234 -6.32 -7.99 5.51
C LEU A 234 -7.02 -7.13 6.57
N CYS A 235 -6.25 -6.59 7.51
CA CYS A 235 -6.78 -5.72 8.55
C CYS A 235 -7.36 -4.43 8.01
N ALA A 236 -6.72 -3.81 7.02
CA ALA A 236 -7.26 -2.63 6.37
C ALA A 236 -8.55 -2.93 5.60
N VAL A 237 -8.59 -4.07 4.91
CA VAL A 237 -9.79 -4.57 4.21
C VAL A 237 -10.95 -4.78 5.19
N VAL A 238 -10.72 -5.53 6.28
CA VAL A 238 -11.73 -5.74 7.33
C VAL A 238 -12.14 -4.42 7.98
N GLY A 239 -11.18 -3.55 8.25
CA GLY A 239 -11.40 -2.26 8.89
C GLY A 239 -12.19 -1.28 8.02
N SER A 240 -12.10 -1.38 6.69
CA SER A 240 -12.85 -0.53 5.76
C SER A 240 -14.34 -0.84 5.75
N ASP A 241 -14.70 -2.11 5.83
CA ASP A 241 -16.11 -2.57 5.89
C ASP A 241 -16.26 -3.75 6.88
N PRO A 242 -16.25 -3.47 8.19
CA PRO A 242 -16.33 -4.53 9.20
C PRO A 242 -17.61 -5.34 9.13
N GLN A 243 -18.73 -4.74 8.70
CA GLN A 243 -20.04 -5.39 8.69
C GLN A 243 -20.09 -6.56 7.70
N HIS A 244 -19.47 -6.41 6.53
CA HIS A 244 -19.50 -7.43 5.47
C HIS A 244 -18.24 -8.30 5.47
N LEU A 245 -17.06 -7.70 5.72
CA LEU A 245 -15.77 -8.37 5.52
C LEU A 245 -15.25 -9.08 6.77
N GLN A 246 -15.63 -8.62 8.00
CA GLN A 246 -15.22 -9.30 9.22
C GLN A 246 -15.74 -10.75 9.26
N ASN A 247 -17.01 -10.96 8.96
CA ASN A 247 -17.60 -12.30 8.98
C ASN A 247 -16.99 -13.24 7.93
N SER A 248 -16.54 -12.72 6.78
CA SER A 248 -15.97 -13.54 5.72
C SER A 248 -14.49 -13.87 5.94
N LEU A 249 -13.70 -12.95 6.50
CA LEU A 249 -12.25 -13.15 6.66
C LEU A 249 -11.89 -13.71 8.04
N VAL A 250 -12.63 -13.34 9.11
CA VAL A 250 -12.38 -13.86 10.45
C VAL A 250 -12.95 -15.26 10.62
N THR A 251 -14.22 -15.47 10.24
CA THR A 251 -14.86 -16.78 10.37
C THR A 251 -14.21 -17.83 9.48
N ASP A 252 -13.72 -17.44 8.30
CA ASP A 252 -12.99 -18.34 7.40
C ASP A 252 -11.51 -18.55 7.83
N GLY A 253 -11.09 -17.94 8.96
CA GLY A 253 -9.78 -18.16 9.55
C GLY A 253 -8.60 -17.49 8.81
N TYR A 254 -8.87 -16.44 7.99
CA TYR A 254 -7.83 -15.67 7.32
C TYR A 254 -7.18 -14.62 8.21
N ILE A 255 -7.93 -14.11 9.20
CA ILE A 255 -7.41 -13.17 10.20
C ILE A 255 -7.88 -13.59 11.60
N PRO A 256 -6.99 -13.67 12.61
CA PRO A 256 -7.39 -13.97 13.98
C PRO A 256 -8.38 -12.95 14.54
N GLU A 257 -9.37 -13.40 15.30
CA GLU A 257 -10.41 -12.53 15.87
C GLU A 257 -9.81 -11.39 16.71
N ALA A 258 -8.84 -11.68 17.57
CA ALA A 258 -8.14 -10.68 18.38
C ALA A 258 -7.46 -9.60 17.52
N ARG A 259 -6.93 -9.97 16.35
CA ARG A 259 -6.34 -9.03 15.38
C ARG A 259 -7.42 -8.19 14.72
N ALA A 260 -8.53 -8.82 14.31
CA ALA A 260 -9.64 -8.16 13.63
C ALA A 260 -10.30 -7.06 14.47
N MET A 261 -10.32 -7.20 15.78
CA MET A 261 -10.85 -6.18 16.71
C MET A 261 -10.15 -4.82 16.62
N LEU A 262 -8.90 -4.79 16.15
CA LEU A 262 -8.09 -3.59 16.00
C LEU A 262 -8.20 -2.98 14.59
N CYS A 263 -8.67 -3.74 13.61
CA CYS A 263 -8.60 -3.39 12.19
C CYS A 263 -9.37 -2.11 11.84
N ARG A 264 -10.56 -1.89 12.43
CA ARG A 264 -11.30 -0.65 12.19
C ARG A 264 -10.52 0.57 12.64
N LYS A 265 -9.87 0.50 13.80
CA LYS A 265 -9.03 1.57 14.32
C LYS A 265 -7.84 1.84 13.41
N GLU A 266 -7.14 0.82 12.99
CA GLU A 266 -5.96 0.94 12.12
C GLU A 266 -6.33 1.52 10.76
N TRP A 267 -7.41 1.01 10.15
CA TRP A 267 -7.91 1.55 8.90
C TRP A 267 -8.30 3.03 9.01
N THR A 268 -9.07 3.42 10.02
CA THR A 268 -9.49 4.83 10.17
C THR A 268 -8.30 5.75 10.37
N GLN A 269 -7.27 5.28 11.08
CA GLN A 269 -6.03 6.03 11.29
C GLN A 269 -5.23 6.18 10.00
N LEU A 270 -5.04 5.09 9.26
CA LEU A 270 -4.35 5.06 7.96
C LEU A 270 -5.07 5.97 6.96
N ASN A 271 -6.37 5.78 6.81
CA ASN A 271 -7.21 6.54 5.86
C ASN A 271 -7.18 8.05 6.16
N TYR A 272 -7.36 8.44 7.41
CA TYR A 272 -7.27 9.86 7.80
C TYR A 272 -5.85 10.42 7.61
N GLY A 273 -4.82 9.64 7.92
CA GLY A 273 -3.43 10.01 7.75
C GLY A 273 -3.11 10.39 6.29
N TRP A 274 -3.45 9.50 5.35
CA TRP A 274 -3.21 9.74 3.92
C TRP A 274 -4.03 10.92 3.37
N TRP A 275 -5.31 11.06 3.75
CA TRP A 275 -6.09 12.23 3.36
C TRP A 275 -5.46 13.54 3.87
N THR A 276 -4.85 13.52 5.06
CA THR A 276 -4.18 14.67 5.64
C THR A 276 -2.87 15.00 4.93
N LEU A 277 -2.05 14.00 4.64
CA LEU A 277 -0.78 14.17 3.90
C LEU A 277 -1.01 14.74 2.50
N LEU A 278 -2.06 14.29 1.82
CA LEU A 278 -2.36 14.71 0.45
C LEU A 278 -3.11 16.04 0.34
N GLU A 279 -3.69 16.58 1.42
CA GLU A 279 -4.60 17.73 1.36
C GLU A 279 -4.04 18.93 0.58
N SER A 280 -2.78 19.29 0.82
CA SER A 280 -2.12 20.43 0.14
C SER A 280 -1.73 20.14 -1.31
N HIS A 281 -1.79 18.88 -1.72
CA HIS A 281 -1.33 18.38 -3.03
C HIS A 281 -2.48 17.97 -3.95
N LEU A 282 -3.74 18.18 -3.54
CA LEU A 282 -4.90 17.82 -4.35
C LEU A 282 -5.09 18.76 -5.53
N THR A 283 -5.55 18.24 -6.65
CA THR A 283 -5.98 19.05 -7.80
C THR A 283 -7.24 19.87 -7.43
N ASP A 284 -7.49 20.98 -8.13
CA ASP A 284 -8.67 21.80 -7.84
C ASP A 284 -9.98 21.03 -8.10
N SER A 285 -9.99 20.11 -9.06
CA SER A 285 -11.15 19.28 -9.37
C SER A 285 -11.47 18.28 -8.27
N SER A 286 -10.48 17.77 -7.57
CA SER A 286 -10.66 16.76 -6.51
C SER A 286 -10.85 17.34 -5.11
N LYS A 287 -10.47 18.59 -4.86
CA LYS A 287 -10.48 19.21 -3.54
C LYS A 287 -11.82 19.09 -2.80
N LYS A 288 -12.94 19.28 -3.50
CA LYS A 288 -14.26 19.26 -2.85
C LYS A 288 -14.63 17.86 -2.36
N GLU A 289 -14.46 16.85 -3.22
CA GLU A 289 -14.74 15.44 -2.88
C GLU A 289 -13.79 14.94 -1.80
N MET A 290 -12.51 15.24 -1.96
CA MET A 290 -11.46 14.81 -1.03
C MET A 290 -11.60 15.47 0.34
N LYS A 291 -12.04 16.73 0.41
CA LYS A 291 -12.35 17.40 1.70
C LYS A 291 -13.46 16.66 2.45
N ALA A 292 -14.51 16.24 1.75
CA ALA A 292 -15.59 15.46 2.36
C ALA A 292 -15.09 14.09 2.86
N ALA A 293 -14.33 13.36 2.03
CA ALA A 293 -13.74 12.07 2.41
C ALA A 293 -12.82 12.20 3.64
N ARG A 294 -11.97 13.21 3.69
CA ARG A 294 -11.12 13.49 4.86
C ARG A 294 -11.92 13.82 6.12
N GLN A 295 -12.97 14.63 5.99
CA GLN A 295 -13.83 14.94 7.13
C GLN A 295 -14.54 13.71 7.67
N GLN A 296 -15.00 12.81 6.78
CA GLN A 296 -15.57 11.53 7.19
C GLN A 296 -14.54 10.64 7.88
N ALA A 297 -13.35 10.45 7.28
CA ALA A 297 -12.26 9.68 7.87
C ALA A 297 -11.86 10.19 9.27
N ARG A 298 -11.86 11.51 9.47
CA ARG A 298 -11.62 12.12 10.79
C ARG A 298 -12.71 11.73 11.81
N LYS A 299 -13.98 11.83 11.42
CA LYS A 299 -15.09 11.42 12.30
C LYS A 299 -15.00 9.94 12.68
N ASP A 300 -14.77 9.08 11.69
CA ASP A 300 -14.61 7.64 11.91
C ASP A 300 -13.47 7.35 12.89
N LEU A 301 -12.34 8.06 12.76
CA LEU A 301 -11.23 7.94 13.69
C LEU A 301 -11.56 8.42 15.11
N GLU A 302 -12.29 9.52 15.25
CA GLU A 302 -12.73 10.05 16.55
C GLU A 302 -13.69 9.06 17.24
N GLU A 303 -14.61 8.45 16.49
CA GLU A 303 -15.53 7.40 17.00
C GLU A 303 -14.78 6.16 17.45
N GLU A 304 -13.84 5.66 16.64
CA GLU A 304 -13.01 4.51 17.01
C GLU A 304 -12.14 4.78 18.26
N ASN A 305 -11.60 6.00 18.38
CA ASN A 305 -10.84 6.38 19.58
C ASN A 305 -11.70 6.33 20.85
N LYS A 306 -12.98 6.70 20.77
CA LYS A 306 -13.91 6.59 21.88
C LYS A 306 -14.26 5.14 22.23
N ALA A 307 -14.39 4.28 21.21
CA ALA A 307 -14.74 2.87 21.38
C ALA A 307 -13.56 2.00 21.87
N MET A 308 -12.33 2.40 21.60
CA MET A 308 -11.11 1.60 21.84
C MET A 308 -10.91 1.13 23.28
N PRO A 309 -11.17 1.94 24.35
CA PRO A 309 -11.00 1.46 25.73
C PRO A 309 -11.88 0.24 26.08
N ALA A 310 -13.08 0.16 25.50
CA ALA A 310 -13.95 -1.00 25.69
C ALA A 310 -13.43 -2.23 24.93
N LYS A 311 -13.00 -2.04 23.67
CA LYS A 311 -12.39 -3.11 22.86
C LYS A 311 -11.14 -3.70 23.52
N ILE A 312 -10.25 -2.87 24.07
CA ILE A 312 -9.04 -3.32 24.78
C ILE A 312 -9.40 -4.16 26.01
N ARG A 313 -10.42 -3.75 26.78
CA ARG A 313 -10.88 -4.55 27.94
C ARG A 313 -11.39 -5.92 27.49
N GLN A 314 -12.12 -5.99 26.38
CA GLN A 314 -12.61 -7.26 25.84
C GLN A 314 -11.46 -8.18 25.41
N ILE A 315 -10.44 -7.65 24.70
CA ILE A 315 -9.26 -8.43 24.28
C ILE A 315 -8.52 -8.98 25.51
N ARG A 316 -8.33 -8.17 26.55
CA ARG A 316 -7.60 -8.57 27.77
C ARG A 316 -8.41 -9.47 28.70
N GLY A 317 -9.72 -9.39 28.68
CA GLY A 317 -10.61 -10.22 29.48
C GLY A 317 -10.88 -11.60 28.90
N GLY A 318 -10.52 -11.84 27.64
CA GLY A 318 -10.63 -13.13 26.96
C GLY A 318 -9.33 -13.94 26.96
N GLN A 319 -8.28 -13.46 27.62
CA GLN A 319 -7.02 -14.17 27.86
C GLN A 319 -6.99 -14.68 29.31
#